data_2b75f5832e379d0057853f8cadda326a
#
_entry.id   2b75f5832e379d0057853f8cadda326a
#
_cell.length_a   1.000
_cell.length_b   1.000
_cell.length_c   1.000
_cell.angle_alpha   90.00
_cell.angle_beta   90.00
_cell.angle_gamma   90.00
#
_symmetry.space_group_name_H-M   'P 1'
#
loop_
_entity.id
_entity.type
_entity.pdbx_description
1 polymer ?
#
loop_
_entity_poly.entity_id
_entity_poly.type
_entity_poly.pdbx_seq_one_letter_code
_entity_poly.pdbx_strand_id
1 'polypeptide(L)'
;PTEDDLTKETVAEAFGDTLAFDEGEWQKIIDFFARTNRRPTPNNRKQAMCPTVGHKLINAHGTAPGAWFEDADGRCAALMPGVPREMKAMWAEQVRPILLKRQNCTIHSRTLRVLGGESAIASKVAPLFEAANPTAAIYCKTGECEIRVTAREATEQAAEAACNARIAEFKEILGAAAYDVDVPALEYTVVRALREHGLHAAAAESCTGGMIAERLTNVPG
;
A
#
# COMPACT_ATOMS: atom_id res chain seq x y z
N PRO A 1 -18.85 -10.19 -2.94
CA PRO A 1 -18.56 -11.50 -3.51
C PRO A 1 -19.68 -11.90 -4.46
N THR A 2 -19.31 -12.44 -5.61
CA THR A 2 -20.20 -13.06 -6.58
C THR A 2 -20.37 -14.54 -6.22
N GLU A 3 -21.31 -15.27 -6.84
CA GLU A 3 -21.54 -16.68 -6.53
C GLU A 3 -20.31 -17.57 -6.80
N ASP A 4 -19.49 -17.17 -7.76
CA ASP A 4 -18.26 -17.84 -8.18
C ASP A 4 -17.03 -17.52 -7.29
N ASP A 5 -17.15 -16.59 -6.35
CA ASP A 5 -16.08 -16.31 -5.40
C ASP A 5 -16.02 -17.38 -4.30
N LEU A 6 -15.05 -18.28 -4.42
CA LEU A 6 -14.81 -19.39 -3.51
C LEU A 6 -13.66 -19.12 -2.52
N THR A 7 -13.12 -17.89 -2.51
CA THR A 7 -11.91 -17.57 -1.74
C THR A 7 -12.06 -17.91 -0.25
N LYS A 8 -13.17 -17.54 0.36
CA LYS A 8 -13.37 -17.72 1.82
C LYS A 8 -13.52 -19.20 2.17
N GLU A 9 -14.28 -19.94 1.38
CA GLU A 9 -14.50 -21.37 1.55
C GLU A 9 -13.19 -22.16 1.39
N THR A 10 -12.44 -21.87 0.32
CA THR A 10 -11.17 -22.56 0.02
C THR A 10 -10.11 -22.29 1.11
N VAL A 11 -10.02 -21.06 1.60
CA VAL A 11 -9.07 -20.73 2.67
C VAL A 11 -9.51 -21.37 3.99
N ALA A 12 -10.81 -21.36 4.32
CA ALA A 12 -11.31 -22.05 5.52
C ALA A 12 -10.96 -23.55 5.48
N GLU A 13 -11.21 -24.22 4.37
CA GLU A 13 -10.85 -25.64 4.18
C GLU A 13 -9.33 -25.87 4.34
N ALA A 14 -8.50 -25.02 3.73
CA ALA A 14 -7.04 -25.13 3.80
C ALA A 14 -6.49 -24.95 5.24
N PHE A 15 -7.21 -24.23 6.09
CA PHE A 15 -6.88 -24.02 7.51
C PHE A 15 -7.64 -24.98 8.45
N GLY A 16 -8.38 -25.96 7.93
CA GLY A 16 -9.15 -26.90 8.73
C GLY A 16 -10.34 -26.26 9.45
N ASP A 17 -10.81 -25.13 8.97
CA ASP A 17 -11.97 -24.39 9.51
C ASP A 17 -13.22 -24.61 8.66
N THR A 18 -14.34 -24.22 9.19
CA THR A 18 -15.63 -24.19 8.49
C THR A 18 -16.25 -22.81 8.60
N LEU A 19 -17.22 -22.54 7.75
CA LEU A 19 -17.95 -21.28 7.77
C LEU A 19 -19.35 -21.48 8.31
N ALA A 20 -19.76 -20.64 9.27
CA ALA A 20 -21.10 -20.58 9.80
C ALA A 20 -21.79 -19.26 9.44
N PHE A 21 -23.11 -19.30 9.30
CA PHE A 21 -23.89 -18.10 9.08
C PHE A 21 -23.98 -17.26 10.36
N ASP A 22 -23.61 -15.98 10.27
CA ASP A 22 -23.63 -15.01 11.39
C ASP A 22 -24.85 -14.08 11.22
N GLU A 23 -25.85 -14.27 12.05
CA GLU A 23 -27.07 -13.46 12.05
C GLU A 23 -26.79 -11.97 12.34
N GLY A 24 -25.80 -11.67 13.18
CA GLY A 24 -25.41 -10.30 13.49
C GLY A 24 -24.81 -9.56 12.29
N GLU A 25 -23.97 -10.26 11.50
CA GLU A 25 -23.45 -9.69 10.26
C GLU A 25 -24.54 -9.58 9.20
N TRP A 26 -25.46 -10.55 9.14
CA TRP A 26 -26.59 -10.46 8.24
C TRP A 26 -27.49 -9.25 8.55
N GLN A 27 -27.77 -8.99 9.83
CA GLN A 27 -28.55 -7.82 10.24
C GLN A 27 -27.85 -6.49 9.85
N LYS A 28 -26.52 -6.42 10.02
CA LYS A 28 -25.75 -5.25 9.56
C LYS A 28 -25.88 -5.02 8.05
N ILE A 29 -25.86 -6.10 7.26
CA ILE A 29 -26.06 -6.02 5.80
C ILE A 29 -27.45 -5.48 5.49
N ILE A 30 -28.49 -5.97 6.15
CA ILE A 30 -29.87 -5.49 5.98
C ILE A 30 -29.92 -3.99 6.31
N ASP A 31 -29.39 -3.58 7.45
CA ASP A 31 -29.41 -2.17 7.89
C ASP A 31 -28.64 -1.26 6.94
N PHE A 32 -27.52 -1.72 6.40
CA PHE A 32 -26.76 -0.98 5.40
C PHE A 32 -27.57 -0.74 4.11
N PHE A 33 -28.24 -1.78 3.59
CA PHE A 33 -29.08 -1.64 2.40
C PHE A 33 -30.32 -0.76 2.67
N ALA A 34 -30.91 -0.86 3.86
CA ALA A 34 -32.04 -0.02 4.26
C ALA A 34 -31.72 1.48 4.23
N ARG A 35 -30.50 1.89 4.63
CA ARG A 35 -30.05 3.29 4.56
C ARG A 35 -30.05 3.87 3.15
N THR A 36 -29.91 3.03 2.13
CA THR A 36 -29.93 3.43 0.71
C THR A 36 -31.25 3.10 0.04
N ASN A 37 -32.30 2.79 0.81
CA ASN A 37 -33.62 2.35 0.34
C ASN A 37 -33.56 1.17 -0.63
N ARG A 38 -32.66 0.21 -0.37
CA ARG A 38 -32.45 -1.02 -1.13
C ARG A 38 -32.68 -2.24 -0.24
N ARG A 39 -32.79 -3.40 -0.87
CA ARG A 39 -32.85 -4.68 -0.17
C ARG A 39 -31.66 -5.57 -0.58
N PRO A 40 -31.06 -6.31 0.35
CA PRO A 40 -30.02 -7.28 0.00
C PRO A 40 -30.62 -8.38 -0.89
N THR A 41 -29.80 -8.89 -1.80
CA THR A 41 -30.14 -10.06 -2.64
C THR A 41 -29.74 -11.36 -1.93
N PRO A 42 -30.22 -12.53 -2.37
CA PRO A 42 -29.81 -13.82 -1.82
C PRO A 42 -28.28 -14.01 -1.78
N ASN A 43 -27.55 -13.50 -2.79
CA ASN A 43 -26.08 -13.57 -2.87
C ASN A 43 -25.37 -12.81 -1.74
N ASN A 44 -26.01 -11.79 -1.17
CA ASN A 44 -25.45 -11.10 -0.02
C ASN A 44 -25.41 -11.97 1.25
N ARG A 45 -26.19 -13.04 1.34
CA ARG A 45 -26.13 -13.99 2.46
C ARG A 45 -24.75 -14.64 2.58
N LYS A 46 -24.08 -14.88 1.44
CA LYS A 46 -22.70 -15.41 1.41
C LYS A 46 -21.71 -14.52 2.17
N GLN A 47 -21.94 -13.21 2.20
CA GLN A 47 -21.11 -12.27 2.94
C GLN A 47 -21.17 -12.51 4.46
N ALA A 48 -22.31 -12.96 4.98
CA ALA A 48 -22.52 -13.25 6.40
C ALA A 48 -21.97 -14.62 6.84
N MET A 49 -21.32 -15.37 5.95
CA MET A 49 -20.61 -16.60 6.34
C MET A 49 -19.30 -16.22 7.00
N CYS A 50 -19.10 -16.62 8.25
CA CYS A 50 -17.93 -16.28 9.07
C CYS A 50 -17.20 -17.55 9.53
N PRO A 51 -15.87 -17.49 9.78
CA PRO A 51 -15.11 -18.62 10.33
C PRO A 51 -15.67 -19.10 11.65
N THR A 52 -15.58 -20.41 11.93
CA THR A 52 -16.03 -21.02 13.19
C THR A 52 -14.89 -21.16 14.22
N VAL A 53 -13.67 -21.38 13.76
CA VAL A 53 -12.44 -21.47 14.57
C VAL A 53 -11.65 -20.18 14.47
N GLY A 54 -11.41 -19.69 13.27
CA GLY A 54 -10.88 -18.35 13.03
C GLY A 54 -11.79 -17.25 13.55
N HIS A 55 -11.50 -16.01 13.19
CA HIS A 55 -12.35 -14.91 13.61
C HIS A 55 -12.66 -13.97 12.46
N LYS A 56 -13.83 -13.37 12.53
CA LYS A 56 -14.24 -12.35 11.58
C LYS A 56 -13.48 -11.04 11.84
N LEU A 57 -13.14 -10.33 10.76
CA LEU A 57 -12.64 -8.97 10.80
C LEU A 57 -13.81 -8.02 10.51
N ILE A 58 -14.02 -7.06 11.39
CA ILE A 58 -15.18 -6.15 11.31
C ILE A 58 -14.97 -5.15 10.17
N ASN A 59 -16.01 -5.01 9.32
CA ASN A 59 -16.03 -3.99 8.28
C ASN A 59 -16.93 -2.83 8.71
N ALA A 60 -16.31 -1.72 9.14
CA ALA A 60 -17.03 -0.51 9.53
C ALA A 60 -17.48 0.36 8.32
N HIS A 61 -16.95 0.09 7.13
CA HIS A 61 -17.11 0.94 5.95
C HIS A 61 -17.88 0.27 4.79
N GLY A 62 -18.30 -0.97 4.97
CA GLY A 62 -19.01 -1.76 3.95
C GLY A 62 -19.81 -2.91 4.53
N THR A 63 -20.24 -3.83 3.67
CA THR A 63 -21.13 -4.93 4.03
C THR A 63 -20.43 -6.27 4.29
N ALA A 64 -19.27 -6.51 3.66
CA ALA A 64 -18.60 -7.80 3.72
C ALA A 64 -17.56 -7.81 4.84
N PRO A 65 -17.74 -8.60 5.91
CA PRO A 65 -16.70 -8.80 6.90
C PRO A 65 -15.50 -9.51 6.28
N GLY A 66 -14.30 -9.20 6.78
CA GLY A 66 -13.11 -9.99 6.50
C GLY A 66 -13.07 -11.25 7.38
N ALA A 67 -12.02 -12.05 7.16
CA ALA A 67 -11.79 -13.26 7.93
C ALA A 67 -10.29 -13.41 8.24
N TRP A 68 -9.97 -13.87 9.44
CA TRP A 68 -8.64 -14.27 9.86
C TRP A 68 -8.64 -15.75 10.17
N PHE A 69 -7.71 -16.47 9.58
CA PHE A 69 -7.48 -17.89 9.83
C PHE A 69 -6.07 -18.08 10.38
N GLU A 70 -5.90 -19.05 11.24
CA GLU A 70 -4.62 -19.42 11.80
C GLU A 70 -4.59 -20.90 12.13
N ASP A 71 -3.49 -21.58 11.78
CA ASP A 71 -3.29 -22.97 12.12
C ASP A 71 -2.35 -23.17 13.32
N ALA A 72 -2.21 -24.43 13.75
CA ALA A 72 -1.38 -24.80 14.87
C ALA A 72 0.13 -24.51 14.65
N ASP A 73 0.57 -24.41 13.43
CA ASP A 73 1.96 -24.10 13.06
C ASP A 73 2.22 -22.58 13.03
N GLY A 74 1.21 -21.76 13.32
CA GLY A 74 1.31 -20.31 13.33
C GLY A 74 1.25 -19.68 11.94
N ARG A 75 0.92 -20.44 10.87
CA ARG A 75 0.60 -19.87 9.57
C ARG A 75 -0.74 -19.15 9.67
N CYS A 76 -0.87 -18.03 8.99
CA CYS A 76 -2.11 -17.26 9.03
C CYS A 76 -2.50 -16.72 7.66
N ALA A 77 -3.80 -16.51 7.48
CA ALA A 77 -4.36 -15.85 6.31
C ALA A 77 -5.39 -14.79 6.75
N ALA A 78 -5.30 -13.61 6.14
CA ALA A 78 -6.27 -12.54 6.33
C ALA A 78 -7.01 -12.27 5.01
N LEU A 79 -8.30 -12.46 4.99
CA LEU A 79 -9.16 -12.12 3.86
C LEU A 79 -9.84 -10.78 4.13
N MET A 80 -9.70 -9.86 3.20
CA MET A 80 -10.25 -8.50 3.32
C MET A 80 -11.04 -8.14 2.06
N PRO A 81 -12.01 -7.20 2.15
CA PRO A 81 -12.75 -6.72 0.99
C PRO A 81 -11.84 -6.14 -0.09
N GLY A 82 -12.24 -6.28 -1.36
CA GLY A 82 -11.48 -5.72 -2.49
C GLY A 82 -11.57 -4.19 -2.61
N VAL A 83 -12.53 -3.54 -1.96
CA VAL A 83 -12.70 -2.09 -1.98
C VAL A 83 -11.59 -1.42 -1.15
N PRO A 84 -10.71 -0.57 -1.74
CA PRO A 84 -9.52 -0.04 -1.06
C PRO A 84 -9.81 0.68 0.26
N ARG A 85 -10.90 1.43 0.35
CA ARG A 85 -11.29 2.14 1.57
C ARG A 85 -11.60 1.18 2.72
N GLU A 86 -12.32 0.10 2.45
CA GLU A 86 -12.69 -0.93 3.42
C GLU A 86 -11.45 -1.73 3.86
N MET A 87 -10.67 -2.20 2.88
CA MET A 87 -9.45 -2.97 3.10
C MET A 87 -8.42 -2.19 3.93
N LYS A 88 -8.16 -0.92 3.59
CA LYS A 88 -7.16 -0.11 4.31
C LYS A 88 -7.53 0.12 5.77
N ALA A 89 -8.81 0.38 6.07
CA ALA A 89 -9.28 0.54 7.44
C ALA A 89 -9.15 -0.78 8.22
N MET A 90 -9.63 -1.89 7.66
CA MET A 90 -9.53 -3.22 8.28
C MET A 90 -8.08 -3.65 8.51
N TRP A 91 -7.20 -3.39 7.54
CA TRP A 91 -5.76 -3.62 7.68
C TRP A 91 -5.18 -2.84 8.85
N ALA A 92 -5.40 -1.52 8.88
CA ALA A 92 -4.81 -0.64 9.88
C ALA A 92 -5.28 -0.94 11.30
N GLU A 93 -6.57 -1.23 11.46
CA GLU A 93 -7.22 -1.35 12.76
C GLU A 93 -7.17 -2.77 13.34
N GLN A 94 -7.17 -3.81 12.48
CA GLN A 94 -7.33 -5.19 12.95
C GLN A 94 -6.17 -6.11 12.52
N VAL A 95 -5.82 -6.16 11.23
CA VAL A 95 -4.81 -7.12 10.73
C VAL A 95 -3.39 -6.70 11.13
N ARG A 96 -3.02 -5.45 10.87
CA ARG A 96 -1.69 -4.93 11.18
C ARG A 96 -1.30 -5.07 12.65
N PRO A 97 -2.16 -4.77 13.65
CA PRO A 97 -1.83 -4.98 15.07
C PRO A 97 -1.56 -6.44 15.43
N ILE A 98 -2.26 -7.39 14.81
CA ILE A 98 -2.01 -8.83 15.04
C ILE A 98 -0.62 -9.19 14.51
N LEU A 99 -0.29 -8.78 13.29
CA LEU A 99 1.00 -9.08 12.66
C LEU A 99 2.17 -8.42 13.38
N LEU A 100 2.01 -7.18 13.85
CA LEU A 100 3.05 -6.48 14.62
C LEU A 100 3.43 -7.20 15.92
N LYS A 101 2.46 -7.85 16.60
CA LYS A 101 2.75 -8.65 17.80
C LYS A 101 3.58 -9.90 17.52
N ARG A 102 3.60 -10.37 16.28
CA ARG A 102 4.37 -11.54 15.82
C ARG A 102 5.73 -11.17 15.25
N GLN A 103 5.89 -9.90 14.91
CA GLN A 103 7.10 -9.39 14.29
C GLN A 103 8.17 -9.15 15.35
N ASN A 104 9.35 -9.74 15.14
CA ASN A 104 10.54 -9.55 15.98
C ASN A 104 11.56 -8.59 15.35
N CYS A 105 11.16 -7.86 14.32
CA CYS A 105 12.00 -6.91 13.60
C CYS A 105 11.15 -5.76 13.05
N THR A 106 11.79 -4.67 12.73
CA THR A 106 11.19 -3.50 12.06
C THR A 106 11.58 -3.51 10.59
N ILE A 107 10.62 -3.22 9.72
CA ILE A 107 10.84 -2.99 8.29
C ILE A 107 10.56 -1.52 8.01
N HIS A 108 11.57 -0.84 7.48
CA HIS A 108 11.47 0.56 7.04
C HIS A 108 11.76 0.65 5.55
N SER A 109 11.03 1.49 4.83
CA SER A 109 11.23 1.70 3.40
C SER A 109 11.28 3.18 3.08
N ARG A 110 12.20 3.57 2.22
CA ARG A 110 12.28 4.91 1.64
C ARG A 110 12.35 4.85 0.13
N THR A 111 11.87 5.86 -0.53
CA THR A 111 11.80 5.90 -2.00
C THR A 111 12.62 7.08 -2.52
N LEU A 112 13.71 6.77 -3.24
CA LEU A 112 14.50 7.76 -3.97
C LEU A 112 13.88 8.00 -5.35
N ARG A 113 13.68 9.27 -5.70
CA ARG A 113 13.17 9.70 -7.00
C ARG A 113 14.33 10.04 -7.92
N VAL A 114 14.33 9.49 -9.13
CA VAL A 114 15.45 9.62 -10.09
C VAL A 114 14.92 9.96 -11.47
N LEU A 115 15.41 11.04 -12.07
CA LEU A 115 15.11 11.40 -13.45
C LEU A 115 15.88 10.49 -14.42
N GLY A 116 15.20 9.96 -15.42
CA GLY A 116 15.78 9.16 -16.49
C GLY A 116 15.10 7.81 -16.71
N GLY A 117 15.60 7.08 -17.68
CA GLY A 117 15.10 5.75 -18.03
C GLY A 117 15.75 4.63 -17.19
N GLU A 118 14.98 3.57 -16.95
CA GLU A 118 15.35 2.42 -16.12
C GLU A 118 16.72 1.83 -16.49
N SER A 119 16.90 1.48 -17.75
CA SER A 119 18.10 0.81 -18.21
C SER A 119 19.38 1.61 -17.93
N ALA A 120 19.33 2.94 -18.15
CA ALA A 120 20.44 3.84 -17.92
C ALA A 120 20.74 4.01 -16.42
N ILE A 121 19.71 4.01 -15.58
CA ILE A 121 19.85 4.10 -14.11
C ILE A 121 20.36 2.76 -13.60
N ALA A 122 19.69 1.66 -13.91
CA ALA A 122 20.02 0.33 -13.40
C ALA A 122 21.47 -0.08 -13.73
N SER A 123 21.96 0.21 -14.96
CA SER A 123 23.33 -0.10 -15.34
C SER A 123 24.40 0.62 -14.50
N LYS A 124 24.11 1.85 -14.03
CA LYS A 124 25.04 2.62 -13.19
C LYS A 124 25.13 2.12 -11.76
N VAL A 125 24.02 1.61 -11.23
CA VAL A 125 23.88 1.26 -9.81
C VAL A 125 23.62 -0.23 -9.58
N ALA A 126 23.86 -1.08 -10.59
CA ALA A 126 23.61 -2.52 -10.52
C ALA A 126 24.12 -3.20 -9.24
N PRO A 127 25.33 -2.95 -8.75
CA PRO A 127 25.84 -3.60 -7.55
C PRO A 127 25.03 -3.29 -6.28
N LEU A 128 24.33 -2.13 -6.24
CA LEU A 128 23.55 -1.74 -5.08
C LEU A 128 22.22 -2.50 -4.96
N PHE A 129 21.79 -3.17 -6.03
CA PHE A 129 20.59 -4.04 -6.02
C PHE A 129 20.87 -5.45 -5.54
N GLU A 130 22.14 -5.87 -5.44
CA GLU A 130 22.49 -7.23 -5.05
C GLU A 130 22.50 -7.44 -3.53
N ALA A 131 22.43 -6.39 -2.75
CA ALA A 131 22.49 -6.46 -1.30
C ALA A 131 21.23 -7.11 -0.70
N ALA A 132 21.44 -8.01 0.26
CA ALA A 132 20.37 -8.70 0.95
C ALA A 132 19.62 -7.82 1.95
N ASN A 133 20.30 -6.83 2.56
CA ASN A 133 19.72 -5.85 3.49
C ASN A 133 20.62 -4.60 3.60
N PRO A 134 20.14 -3.40 3.33
CA PRO A 134 18.83 -3.08 2.75
C PRO A 134 18.69 -3.60 1.31
N THR A 135 17.52 -4.11 0.98
CA THR A 135 17.17 -4.44 -0.41
C THR A 135 16.82 -3.17 -1.17
N ALA A 136 17.01 -3.17 -2.48
CA ALA A 136 16.56 -2.09 -3.35
C ALA A 136 15.82 -2.66 -4.57
N ALA A 137 14.82 -1.92 -5.05
CA ALA A 137 14.07 -2.25 -6.26
C ALA A 137 13.76 -0.98 -7.06
N ILE A 138 13.86 -1.06 -8.39
CA ILE A 138 13.57 0.03 -9.30
C ILE A 138 12.18 -0.12 -9.92
N TYR A 139 11.45 0.97 -10.00
CA TYR A 139 10.11 1.05 -10.60
C TYR A 139 10.09 2.22 -11.58
N CYS A 140 9.67 1.95 -12.81
CA CYS A 140 9.62 2.98 -13.86
C CYS A 140 8.28 3.68 -13.91
N LYS A 141 8.37 4.98 -14.17
CA LYS A 141 7.28 5.86 -14.53
C LYS A 141 7.66 6.65 -15.79
N THR A 142 6.72 7.40 -16.33
CA THR A 142 7.00 8.22 -17.50
C THR A 142 8.03 9.32 -17.18
N GLY A 143 9.25 9.20 -17.75
CA GLY A 143 10.32 10.17 -17.58
C GLY A 143 11.14 10.08 -16.28
N GLU A 144 10.77 9.20 -15.36
CA GLU A 144 11.47 9.03 -14.07
C GLU A 144 11.41 7.59 -13.57
N CYS A 145 12.24 7.29 -12.58
CA CYS A 145 12.20 6.04 -11.82
C CYS A 145 12.10 6.29 -10.33
N GLU A 146 11.54 5.31 -9.63
CA GLU A 146 11.56 5.22 -8.18
C GLU A 146 12.50 4.08 -7.78
N ILE A 147 13.48 4.34 -6.91
CA ILE A 147 14.27 3.31 -6.28
C ILE A 147 13.77 3.18 -4.84
N ARG A 148 13.07 2.08 -4.54
CA ARG A 148 12.64 1.76 -3.18
C ARG A 148 13.74 1.00 -2.48
N VAL A 149 14.20 1.56 -1.38
CA VAL A 149 15.15 0.94 -0.46
C VAL A 149 14.39 0.47 0.76
N THR A 150 14.56 -0.81 1.14
CA THR A 150 13.87 -1.42 2.28
C THR A 150 14.88 -2.11 3.19
N ALA A 151 14.93 -1.70 4.44
CA ALA A 151 15.74 -2.30 5.48
C ALA A 151 14.91 -3.08 6.49
N ARG A 152 15.46 -4.17 6.99
CA ARG A 152 14.92 -4.99 8.08
C ARG A 152 15.92 -4.99 9.22
N GLU A 153 15.56 -4.40 10.37
CA GLU A 153 16.43 -4.25 11.53
C GLU A 153 15.66 -4.51 12.84
N ALA A 154 16.39 -4.57 13.96
CA ALA A 154 15.78 -4.78 15.28
C ALA A 154 14.96 -3.57 15.76
N THR A 155 15.32 -2.36 15.32
CA THR A 155 14.67 -1.11 15.71
C THR A 155 14.35 -0.22 14.51
N GLU A 156 13.36 0.66 14.65
CA GLU A 156 12.98 1.64 13.63
C GLU A 156 14.17 2.55 13.27
N GLN A 157 14.89 3.04 14.27
CA GLN A 157 16.05 3.90 14.07
C GLN A 157 17.17 3.22 13.27
N ALA A 158 17.46 1.95 13.55
CA ALA A 158 18.45 1.18 12.80
C ALA A 158 18.00 0.96 11.35
N ALA A 159 16.73 0.63 11.12
CA ALA A 159 16.18 0.43 9.80
C ALA A 159 16.17 1.73 8.97
N GLU A 160 15.79 2.84 9.58
CA GLU A 160 15.85 4.16 8.93
C GLU A 160 17.29 4.55 8.59
N ALA A 161 18.23 4.38 9.52
CA ALA A 161 19.64 4.67 9.29
C ALA A 161 20.23 3.83 8.14
N ALA A 162 19.90 2.55 8.08
CA ALA A 162 20.32 1.66 6.99
C ALA A 162 19.74 2.09 5.64
N CYS A 163 18.44 2.48 5.57
CA CYS A 163 17.85 3.04 4.36
C CYS A 163 18.54 4.33 3.93
N ASN A 164 18.81 5.23 4.87
CA ASN A 164 19.46 6.51 4.60
C ASN A 164 20.88 6.34 4.07
N ALA A 165 21.65 5.42 4.64
CA ALA A 165 23.00 5.09 4.16
C ALA A 165 22.96 4.57 2.72
N ARG A 166 22.06 3.63 2.41
CA ARG A 166 21.90 3.09 1.06
C ARG A 166 21.43 4.16 0.05
N ILE A 167 20.52 5.04 0.43
CA ILE A 167 20.10 6.17 -0.42
C ILE A 167 21.26 7.12 -0.69
N ALA A 168 22.14 7.35 0.27
CA ALA A 168 23.32 8.19 0.07
C ALA A 168 24.26 7.60 -0.99
N GLU A 169 24.49 6.27 -0.99
CA GLU A 169 25.28 5.59 -2.01
C GLU A 169 24.65 5.74 -3.42
N PHE A 170 23.32 5.59 -3.54
CA PHE A 170 22.63 5.85 -4.81
C PHE A 170 22.79 7.31 -5.27
N LYS A 171 22.65 8.28 -4.36
CA LYS A 171 22.80 9.70 -4.67
C LYS A 171 24.21 10.06 -5.12
N GLU A 172 25.23 9.46 -4.51
CA GLU A 172 26.63 9.67 -4.88
C GLU A 172 26.87 9.26 -6.35
N ILE A 173 26.35 8.11 -6.78
CA ILE A 173 26.53 7.60 -8.15
C ILE A 173 25.65 8.34 -9.16
N LEU A 174 24.40 8.64 -8.78
CA LEU A 174 23.41 9.20 -9.70
C LEU A 174 23.46 10.74 -9.78
N GLY A 175 24.08 11.38 -8.80
CA GLY A 175 24.24 12.85 -8.75
C GLY A 175 22.90 13.58 -8.82
N ALA A 176 22.84 14.64 -9.63
CA ALA A 176 21.65 15.49 -9.77
C ALA A 176 20.41 14.77 -10.34
N ALA A 177 20.58 13.60 -10.98
CA ALA A 177 19.44 12.81 -11.42
C ALA A 177 18.62 12.27 -10.25
N ALA A 178 19.24 12.00 -9.08
CA ALA A 178 18.57 11.59 -7.84
C ALA A 178 18.06 12.85 -7.11
N TYR A 179 16.86 13.31 -7.49
CA TYR A 179 16.40 14.66 -7.16
C TYR A 179 15.73 14.78 -5.79
N ASP A 180 15.08 13.75 -5.27
CA ASP A 180 14.37 13.82 -3.98
C ASP A 180 14.12 12.45 -3.34
N VAL A 181 13.63 12.44 -2.09
CA VAL A 181 13.31 11.25 -1.32
C VAL A 181 11.91 11.38 -0.72
N ASP A 182 11.11 10.32 -0.85
CA ASP A 182 9.76 10.20 -0.27
C ASP A 182 8.76 11.27 -0.72
N VAL A 183 9.01 11.88 -1.89
CA VAL A 183 8.05 12.82 -2.49
C VAL A 183 7.11 12.11 -3.46
N PRO A 184 5.84 12.53 -3.57
CA PRO A 184 4.88 11.88 -4.45
C PRO A 184 5.22 11.98 -5.92
N ALA A 185 5.76 13.14 -6.36
CA ALA A 185 6.09 13.42 -7.76
C ALA A 185 7.04 14.63 -7.88
N LEU A 186 7.60 14.84 -9.09
CA LEU A 186 8.57 15.90 -9.37
C LEU A 186 8.04 17.30 -9.06
N GLU A 187 6.77 17.56 -9.32
CA GLU A 187 6.13 18.86 -9.08
C GLU A 187 6.19 19.28 -7.61
N TYR A 188 6.17 18.34 -6.65
CA TYR A 188 6.33 18.63 -5.23
C TYR A 188 7.72 19.20 -4.93
N THR A 189 8.76 18.65 -5.52
CA THR A 189 10.13 19.13 -5.39
C THR A 189 10.28 20.51 -6.03
N VAL A 190 9.70 20.71 -7.23
CA VAL A 190 9.76 22.00 -7.94
C VAL A 190 9.04 23.09 -7.16
N VAL A 191 7.82 22.85 -6.69
CA VAL A 191 7.06 23.86 -5.92
C VAL A 191 7.76 24.18 -4.61
N ARG A 192 8.33 23.18 -3.93
CA ARG A 192 9.13 23.41 -2.72
C ARG A 192 10.34 24.30 -3.01
N ALA A 193 11.11 24.01 -4.05
CA ALA A 193 12.27 24.81 -4.43
C ALA A 193 11.90 26.25 -4.82
N LEU A 194 10.81 26.44 -5.54
CA LEU A 194 10.31 27.79 -5.87
C LEU A 194 9.99 28.60 -4.62
N ARG A 195 9.31 27.99 -3.64
CA ARG A 195 8.98 28.64 -2.36
C ARG A 195 10.21 28.98 -1.55
N GLU A 196 11.14 28.04 -1.40
CA GLU A 196 12.38 28.24 -0.63
C GLU A 196 13.24 29.37 -1.18
N HIS A 197 13.19 29.60 -2.50
CA HIS A 197 13.94 30.66 -3.16
C HIS A 197 13.12 31.94 -3.43
N GLY A 198 11.86 32.00 -3.02
CA GLY A 198 10.98 33.15 -3.28
C GLY A 198 10.71 33.39 -4.77
N LEU A 199 10.75 32.34 -5.58
CA LEU A 199 10.57 32.42 -7.03
C LEU A 199 9.11 32.16 -7.43
N HIS A 200 8.72 32.77 -8.56
CA HIS A 200 7.47 32.55 -9.24
C HIS A 200 7.71 31.79 -10.55
N ALA A 201 6.77 30.93 -10.94
CA ALA A 201 6.79 30.23 -12.22
C ALA A 201 5.60 30.69 -13.06
N ALA A 202 5.82 30.82 -14.38
CA ALA A 202 4.76 30.99 -15.36
C ALA A 202 4.98 29.99 -16.49
N ALA A 203 3.90 29.41 -17.03
CA ALA A 203 3.96 28.47 -18.13
C ALA A 203 3.24 29.03 -19.36
N ALA A 204 3.89 28.92 -20.52
CA ALA A 204 3.26 29.10 -21.83
C ALA A 204 3.34 27.76 -22.57
N GLU A 205 2.18 27.16 -22.78
CA GLU A 205 2.09 25.78 -23.29
C GLU A 205 1.42 25.72 -24.65
N SER A 206 1.90 24.83 -25.52
CA SER A 206 1.28 24.53 -26.82
C SER A 206 1.11 23.02 -26.95
N CYS A 207 -0.08 22.57 -27.34
CA CYS A 207 -0.47 21.17 -27.52
C CYS A 207 -0.48 20.28 -26.27
N THR A 208 -0.22 20.81 -25.07
CA THR A 208 -0.16 20.06 -23.82
C THR A 208 -1.44 20.16 -22.98
N GLY A 209 -2.40 21.01 -23.40
CA GLY A 209 -3.64 21.25 -22.66
C GLY A 209 -3.45 21.91 -21.29
N GLY A 210 -2.29 22.55 -21.03
CA GLY A 210 -1.97 23.16 -19.75
C GLY A 210 -1.39 22.18 -18.71
N MET A 211 -0.78 21.09 -19.15
CA MET A 211 -0.29 20.01 -18.27
C MET A 211 0.77 20.46 -17.27
N ILE A 212 1.67 21.39 -17.63
CA ILE A 212 2.68 21.92 -16.69
C ILE A 212 1.99 22.72 -15.59
N ALA A 213 1.09 23.61 -15.96
CA ALA A 213 0.32 24.43 -15.00
C ALA A 213 -0.56 23.55 -14.12
N GLU A 214 -1.22 22.54 -14.70
CA GLU A 214 -2.05 21.57 -13.96
C GLU A 214 -1.21 20.83 -12.93
N ARG A 215 -0.07 20.25 -13.29
CA ARG A 215 0.80 19.53 -12.36
C ARG A 215 1.29 20.42 -11.21
N LEU A 216 1.69 21.66 -11.49
CA LEU A 216 2.16 22.58 -10.44
C LEU A 216 1.01 22.98 -9.50
N THR A 217 -0.20 23.19 -10.00
CA THR A 217 -1.37 23.55 -9.18
C THR A 217 -1.97 22.38 -8.41
N ASN A 218 -1.62 21.14 -8.73
CA ASN A 218 -1.99 19.96 -7.94
C ASN A 218 -1.22 19.89 -6.61
N VAL A 219 -0.14 20.66 -6.45
CA VAL A 219 0.57 20.77 -5.17
C VAL A 219 -0.10 21.87 -4.34
N PRO A 220 -0.70 21.53 -3.17
CA PRO A 220 -1.41 22.51 -2.34
C PRO A 220 -0.51 23.65 -1.85
N GLY A 221 -1.07 24.88 -1.81
CA GLY A 221 -0.47 26.06 -1.15
C GLY A 221 -0.03 27.18 -2.06
#